data_1b9d02eb245ee0cf145d101a94f6201e
#
_entry.id   1b9d02eb245ee0cf145d101a94f6201e
#
_cell.length_a   1.000
_cell.length_b   1.000
_cell.length_c   1.000
_cell.angle_alpha   90.00
_cell.angle_beta   90.00
_cell.angle_gamma   90.00
#
_symmetry.space_group_name_H-M   'P 1'
#
loop_
_entity.id
_entity.type
_entity.pdbx_description
1 polymer ?
#
loop_
_entity_poly.entity_id
_entity_poly.type
_entity_poly.pdbx_seq_one_letter_code
_entity_poly.pdbx_strand_id
1 'polypeptide(L)'
;DEDTLDLVRWHHKPLHPEALPRNRMARRVLATADGFVAKMAARKSRTPMPAISAAKSIFAAAEGEAATVGGAMATSTGFYPPGTYVLLVNGDTAVVAQRGARANAPWVIPVMDKNSMPVTVYTCRDTHDPAWALVTPLNFQSVKVSVSADRVQRARARMPKA
;
A
#
# COMPACT_ATOMS: atom_id res chain seq x y z
N ASP A 1 6.31 23.11 -15.99
CA ASP A 1 6.91 22.77 -17.28
C ASP A 1 5.95 21.95 -18.15
N GLU A 2 6.27 21.81 -19.42
CA GLU A 2 5.43 21.13 -20.41
C GLU A 2 5.20 19.64 -20.06
N ASP A 3 6.21 18.96 -19.56
CA ASP A 3 6.13 17.55 -19.20
C ASP A 3 5.17 17.32 -18.02
N THR A 4 5.23 18.17 -17.00
CA THR A 4 4.29 18.11 -15.87
C THR A 4 2.85 18.32 -16.32
N LEU A 5 2.60 19.31 -17.20
CA LEU A 5 1.27 19.57 -17.75
C LEU A 5 0.75 18.39 -18.57
N ASP A 6 1.60 17.79 -19.40
CA ASP A 6 1.26 16.59 -20.17
C ASP A 6 0.88 15.42 -19.27
N LEU A 7 1.68 15.15 -18.21
CA LEU A 7 1.40 14.08 -17.25
C LEU A 7 0.05 14.29 -16.57
N VAL A 8 -0.20 15.48 -16.03
CA VAL A 8 -1.46 15.79 -15.32
C VAL A 8 -2.65 15.70 -16.26
N ARG A 9 -2.53 16.22 -17.49
CA ARG A 9 -3.62 16.27 -18.46
C ARG A 9 -4.02 14.89 -18.99
N TRP A 10 -3.04 14.02 -19.26
CA TRP A 10 -3.26 12.81 -20.03
C TRP A 10 -3.09 11.50 -19.26
N HIS A 11 -2.81 11.49 -17.95
CA HIS A 11 -2.59 10.23 -17.21
C HIS A 11 -3.80 9.28 -17.25
N HIS A 12 -5.04 9.78 -17.30
CA HIS A 12 -6.22 8.92 -17.48
C HIS A 12 -6.38 8.36 -18.91
N LYS A 13 -5.68 8.95 -19.88
CA LYS A 13 -5.65 8.53 -21.28
C LYS A 13 -4.20 8.47 -21.77
N PRO A 14 -3.36 7.57 -21.25
CA PRO A 14 -1.90 7.62 -21.47
C PRO A 14 -1.46 7.45 -22.93
N LEU A 15 -2.36 6.98 -23.80
CA LEU A 15 -2.14 6.82 -25.24
C LEU A 15 -2.85 7.90 -26.09
N HIS A 16 -3.27 9.02 -25.48
CA HIS A 16 -3.92 10.10 -26.24
C HIS A 16 -3.00 10.62 -27.36
N PRO A 17 -3.51 10.85 -28.59
CA PRO A 17 -2.66 11.26 -29.73
C PRO A 17 -1.98 12.62 -29.54
N GLU A 18 -2.58 13.53 -28.78
CA GLU A 18 -2.00 14.86 -28.49
C GLU A 18 -0.98 14.83 -27.32
N ALA A 19 -0.84 13.68 -26.65
CA ALA A 19 0.09 13.56 -25.52
C ALA A 19 1.52 13.38 -26.02
N LEU A 20 2.48 13.94 -25.29
CA LEU A 20 3.89 13.90 -25.65
C LEU A 20 4.44 12.46 -25.65
N PRO A 21 4.95 11.95 -26.78
CA PRO A 21 5.43 10.56 -26.88
C PRO A 21 6.49 10.21 -25.83
N ARG A 22 7.40 11.15 -25.50
CA ARG A 22 8.47 10.99 -24.52
C ARG A 22 7.95 10.68 -23.10
N ASN A 23 6.74 11.12 -22.76
CA ASN A 23 6.13 10.94 -21.44
C ASN A 23 5.21 9.71 -21.33
N ARG A 24 5.12 8.88 -22.37
CA ARG A 24 4.22 7.73 -22.42
C ARG A 24 4.35 6.81 -21.21
N MET A 25 5.57 6.43 -20.84
CA MET A 25 5.81 5.54 -19.70
C MET A 25 5.49 6.23 -18.37
N ALA A 26 5.87 7.47 -18.20
CA ALA A 26 5.59 8.25 -17.00
C ALA A 26 4.07 8.43 -16.78
N ARG A 27 3.29 8.68 -17.85
CA ARG A 27 1.82 8.71 -17.78
C ARG A 27 1.23 7.36 -17.36
N ARG A 28 1.77 6.24 -17.87
CA ARG A 28 1.32 4.91 -17.46
C ARG A 28 1.60 4.63 -15.99
N VAL A 29 2.78 5.00 -15.50
CA VAL A 29 3.11 4.89 -14.06
C VAL A 29 2.13 5.70 -13.22
N LEU A 30 1.90 6.96 -13.60
CA LEU A 30 0.98 7.85 -12.89
C LEU A 30 -0.46 7.31 -12.92
N ALA A 31 -0.96 6.86 -14.07
CA ALA A 31 -2.28 6.25 -14.21
C ALA A 31 -2.47 5.02 -13.33
N THR A 32 -1.45 4.16 -13.27
CA THR A 32 -1.47 2.94 -12.47
C THR A 32 -1.47 3.27 -10.98
N ALA A 33 -0.63 4.23 -10.57
CA ALA A 33 -0.56 4.69 -9.18
C ALA A 33 -1.86 5.36 -8.73
N ASP A 34 -2.42 6.26 -9.54
CA ASP A 34 -3.70 6.91 -9.26
C ASP A 34 -4.84 5.90 -9.14
N GLY A 35 -4.94 4.97 -10.09
CA GLY A 35 -5.93 3.89 -10.06
C GLY A 35 -5.83 3.03 -8.80
N PHE A 36 -4.61 2.73 -8.34
CA PHE A 36 -4.35 1.98 -7.12
C PHE A 36 -4.82 2.73 -5.88
N VAL A 37 -4.37 3.97 -5.71
CA VAL A 37 -4.75 4.83 -4.58
C VAL A 37 -6.26 5.08 -4.58
N ALA A 38 -6.84 5.37 -5.74
CA ALA A 38 -8.28 5.61 -5.87
C ALA A 38 -9.14 4.41 -5.44
N LYS A 39 -8.68 3.17 -5.63
CA LYS A 39 -9.39 1.96 -5.17
C LYS A 39 -9.33 1.77 -3.65
N MET A 40 -8.22 2.16 -3.04
CA MET A 40 -8.02 2.07 -1.59
C MET A 40 -8.67 3.23 -0.82
N ALA A 41 -8.88 4.37 -1.47
CA ALA A 41 -9.47 5.54 -0.85
C ALA A 41 -10.95 5.34 -0.50
N ALA A 42 -11.34 5.78 0.70
CA ALA A 42 -12.74 5.87 1.10
C ALA A 42 -13.45 6.93 0.25
N ARG A 43 -14.60 6.59 -0.32
CA ARG A 43 -15.48 7.52 -1.04
C ARG A 43 -16.93 7.34 -0.54
N LYS A 44 -17.73 8.40 -0.61
CA LYS A 44 -19.15 8.34 -0.21
C LYS A 44 -19.93 7.22 -0.94
N SER A 45 -19.54 6.93 -2.19
CA SER A 45 -20.24 5.97 -3.07
C SER A 45 -19.63 4.57 -3.08
N ARG A 46 -18.50 4.33 -2.39
CA ARG A 46 -17.82 3.03 -2.46
C ARG A 46 -16.99 2.73 -1.21
N THR A 47 -17.15 1.52 -0.70
CA THR A 47 -16.27 0.98 0.36
C THR A 47 -14.84 0.86 -0.14
N PRO A 48 -13.83 1.26 0.65
CA PRO A 48 -12.42 1.09 0.31
C PRO A 48 -12.09 -0.36 0.05
N MET A 49 -11.33 -0.60 -0.99
CA MET A 49 -10.83 -1.94 -1.31
C MET A 49 -9.54 -2.19 -0.52
N PRO A 50 -9.37 -3.39 0.08
CA PRO A 50 -8.08 -3.78 0.65
C PRO A 50 -6.96 -3.66 -0.38
N ALA A 51 -5.76 -3.24 0.05
CA ALA A 51 -4.65 -2.95 -0.87
C ALA A 51 -4.30 -4.13 -1.78
N ILE A 52 -4.31 -5.36 -1.25
CA ILE A 52 -4.04 -6.57 -2.05
C ILE A 52 -5.11 -6.80 -3.12
N SER A 53 -6.38 -6.51 -2.83
CA SER A 53 -7.48 -6.62 -3.80
C SER A 53 -7.40 -5.51 -4.85
N ALA A 54 -7.03 -4.29 -4.44
CA ALA A 54 -6.78 -3.18 -5.34
C ALA A 54 -5.63 -3.50 -6.31
N ALA A 55 -4.51 -4.03 -5.80
CA ALA A 55 -3.39 -4.49 -6.59
C ALA A 55 -3.79 -5.57 -7.61
N LYS A 56 -4.44 -6.64 -7.14
CA LYS A 56 -4.91 -7.71 -8.02
C LYS A 56 -5.83 -7.20 -9.13
N SER A 57 -6.76 -6.29 -8.82
CA SER A 57 -7.70 -5.77 -9.82
C SER A 57 -7.04 -4.90 -10.89
N ILE A 58 -5.91 -4.26 -10.58
CA ILE A 58 -5.14 -3.45 -11.54
C ILE A 58 -4.21 -4.35 -12.38
N PHE A 59 -3.53 -5.29 -11.72
CA PHE A 59 -2.52 -6.12 -12.38
C PHE A 59 -3.13 -7.22 -13.23
N ALA A 60 -4.25 -7.82 -12.81
CA ALA A 60 -4.94 -8.87 -13.58
C ALA A 60 -5.60 -8.36 -14.87
N ALA A 61 -5.96 -7.07 -14.92
CA ALA A 61 -6.55 -6.45 -16.10
C ALA A 61 -5.52 -5.77 -17.02
N ALA A 62 -4.23 -5.82 -16.65
CA ALA A 62 -3.18 -5.12 -17.38
C ALA A 62 -2.50 -6.03 -18.40
N GLU A 63 -2.32 -5.54 -19.63
CA GLU A 63 -1.61 -6.20 -20.71
C GLU A 63 -0.44 -5.33 -21.21
N GLY A 64 0.57 -5.95 -21.81
CA GLY A 64 1.71 -5.27 -22.41
C GLY A 64 2.46 -4.36 -21.43
N GLU A 65 2.68 -3.11 -21.80
CA GLU A 65 3.40 -2.13 -20.97
C GLU A 65 2.72 -1.85 -19.62
N ALA A 66 1.39 -1.92 -19.56
CA ALA A 66 0.67 -1.71 -18.31
C ALA A 66 0.94 -2.85 -17.31
N ALA A 67 1.07 -4.09 -17.78
CA ALA A 67 1.47 -5.23 -16.95
C ALA A 67 2.89 -5.06 -16.40
N THR A 68 3.82 -4.56 -17.21
CA THR A 68 5.20 -4.26 -16.80
C THR A 68 5.23 -3.23 -15.68
N VAL A 69 4.50 -2.12 -15.84
CA VAL A 69 4.38 -1.07 -14.82
C VAL A 69 3.74 -1.61 -13.55
N GLY A 70 2.64 -2.37 -13.68
CA GLY A 70 1.95 -2.99 -12.55
C GLY A 70 2.85 -3.94 -11.77
N GLY A 71 3.60 -4.80 -12.46
CA GLY A 71 4.56 -5.71 -11.86
C GLY A 71 5.68 -4.97 -11.10
N ALA A 72 6.25 -3.92 -11.71
CA ALA A 72 7.26 -3.09 -11.06
C ALA A 72 6.71 -2.39 -9.81
N MET A 73 5.49 -1.88 -9.86
CA MET A 73 4.83 -1.29 -8.69
C MET A 73 4.59 -2.32 -7.59
N ALA A 74 4.06 -3.50 -7.91
CA ALA A 74 3.87 -4.57 -6.93
C ALA A 74 5.19 -4.98 -6.28
N THR A 75 6.27 -5.03 -7.06
CA THR A 75 7.61 -5.34 -6.55
C THR A 75 8.14 -4.23 -5.65
N SER A 76 7.89 -2.95 -5.97
CA SER A 76 8.40 -1.81 -5.19
C SER A 76 7.61 -1.54 -3.92
N THR A 77 6.28 -1.64 -3.96
CA THR A 77 5.40 -1.34 -2.81
C THR A 77 5.13 -2.54 -1.92
N GLY A 78 5.29 -3.77 -2.45
CA GLY A 78 4.85 -5.01 -1.82
C GLY A 78 3.33 -5.20 -1.92
N PHE A 79 2.85 -6.34 -1.41
CA PHE A 79 1.41 -6.64 -1.39
C PHE A 79 0.65 -5.89 -0.30
N TYR A 80 1.36 -5.38 0.68
CA TYR A 80 0.80 -4.65 1.82
C TYR A 80 1.49 -3.29 1.95
N PRO A 81 1.00 -2.25 1.28
CA PRO A 81 1.57 -0.91 1.37
C PRO A 81 1.55 -0.36 2.81
N PRO A 82 2.48 0.52 3.17
CA PRO A 82 2.44 1.22 4.46
C PRO A 82 1.07 1.87 4.71
N GLY A 83 0.56 1.73 5.94
CA GLY A 83 -0.78 2.15 6.32
C GLY A 83 -1.86 1.08 6.19
N THR A 84 -1.59 -0.07 5.57
CA THR A 84 -2.52 -1.21 5.56
C THR A 84 -2.61 -1.82 6.96
N TYR A 85 -3.83 -2.11 7.43
CA TYR A 85 -4.04 -2.88 8.65
C TYR A 85 -4.06 -4.38 8.36
N VAL A 86 -3.49 -5.15 9.27
CA VAL A 86 -3.35 -6.61 9.15
C VAL A 86 -3.59 -7.30 10.49
N LEU A 87 -4.10 -8.53 10.42
CA LEU A 87 -4.19 -9.44 11.56
C LEU A 87 -2.92 -10.31 11.59
N LEU A 88 -2.32 -10.45 12.75
CA LEU A 88 -1.16 -11.31 12.99
C LEU A 88 -1.57 -12.65 13.60
N VAL A 89 -0.71 -13.65 13.48
CA VAL A 89 -0.95 -15.01 14.00
C VAL A 89 -1.17 -15.05 15.51
N ASN A 90 -0.57 -14.12 16.26
CA ASN A 90 -0.77 -13.98 17.70
C ASN A 90 -2.08 -13.28 18.09
N GLY A 91 -2.91 -12.91 17.12
CA GLY A 91 -4.19 -12.23 17.31
C GLY A 91 -4.10 -10.70 17.39
N ASP A 92 -2.91 -10.10 17.31
CA ASP A 92 -2.76 -8.66 17.32
C ASP A 92 -3.20 -8.04 15.98
N THR A 93 -3.80 -6.85 16.05
CA THR A 93 -4.00 -6.00 14.89
C THR A 93 -2.80 -5.06 14.76
N ALA A 94 -2.20 -5.03 13.59
CA ALA A 94 -1.03 -4.21 13.31
C ALA A 94 -1.23 -3.31 12.08
N VAL A 95 -0.49 -2.21 12.03
CA VAL A 95 -0.35 -1.37 10.83
C VAL A 95 0.96 -1.67 10.13
N VAL A 96 0.92 -1.82 8.82
CA VAL A 96 2.13 -1.96 8.00
C VAL A 96 2.92 -0.66 8.06
N ALA A 97 4.16 -0.75 8.53
CA ALA A 97 5.06 0.39 8.68
C ALA A 97 5.95 0.57 7.45
N GLN A 98 6.44 -0.55 6.89
CA GLN A 98 7.38 -0.54 5.79
C GLN A 98 7.34 -1.89 5.06
N ARG A 99 7.74 -1.88 3.77
CA ARG A 99 8.01 -3.12 3.03
C ARG A 99 9.13 -3.91 3.71
N GLY A 100 8.97 -5.23 3.78
CA GLY A 100 10.01 -6.15 4.19
C GLY A 100 10.88 -6.65 3.02
N ALA A 101 11.80 -7.55 3.31
CA ALA A 101 12.65 -8.18 2.29
C ALA A 101 11.83 -8.99 1.26
N ARG A 102 10.71 -9.57 1.67
CA ARG A 102 9.75 -10.25 0.80
C ARG A 102 8.50 -9.41 0.62
N ALA A 103 7.91 -9.43 -0.59
CA ALA A 103 6.71 -8.65 -0.93
C ALA A 103 5.49 -8.98 -0.04
N ASN A 104 5.42 -10.20 0.50
CA ASN A 104 4.33 -10.69 1.36
C ASN A 104 4.67 -10.67 2.87
N ALA A 105 5.84 -10.20 3.26
CA ALA A 105 6.29 -10.15 4.66
C ALA A 105 6.75 -8.72 5.01
N PRO A 106 5.82 -7.78 5.23
CA PRO A 106 6.14 -6.40 5.58
C PRO A 106 6.60 -6.28 7.05
N TRP A 107 7.24 -5.17 7.37
CA TRP A 107 7.41 -4.73 8.75
C TRP A 107 6.12 -4.08 9.24
N VAL A 108 5.69 -4.45 10.44
CA VAL A 108 4.42 -4.00 11.03
C VAL A 108 4.62 -3.44 12.43
N ILE A 109 3.65 -2.64 12.88
CA ILE A 109 3.58 -2.12 14.26
C ILE A 109 2.25 -2.55 14.83
N PRO A 110 2.21 -3.43 15.86
CA PRO A 110 0.98 -3.74 16.59
C PRO A 110 0.35 -2.45 17.16
N VAL A 111 -0.95 -2.30 16.96
CA VAL A 111 -1.74 -1.13 17.43
C VAL A 111 -2.87 -1.54 18.36
N MET A 112 -3.35 -2.78 18.25
CA MET A 112 -4.27 -3.43 19.18
C MET A 112 -3.79 -4.83 19.48
N ASP A 113 -3.93 -5.25 20.73
CA ASP A 113 -3.65 -6.63 21.15
C ASP A 113 -4.80 -7.60 20.79
N LYS A 114 -4.61 -8.89 21.03
CA LYS A 114 -5.61 -9.95 20.79
C LYS A 114 -6.93 -9.74 21.53
N ASN A 115 -6.95 -8.93 22.59
CA ASN A 115 -8.15 -8.58 23.37
C ASN A 115 -8.80 -7.28 22.88
N SER A 116 -8.38 -6.76 21.72
CA SER A 116 -8.84 -5.50 21.14
C SER A 116 -8.48 -4.26 21.99
N MET A 117 -7.46 -4.35 22.85
CA MET A 117 -6.98 -3.22 23.64
C MET A 117 -5.87 -2.48 22.90
N PRO A 118 -5.87 -1.12 22.93
CA PRO A 118 -4.82 -0.34 22.29
C PRO A 118 -3.43 -0.64 22.87
N VAL A 119 -2.45 -0.89 22.01
CA VAL A 119 -1.04 -1.08 22.42
C VAL A 119 -0.42 0.27 22.80
N THR A 120 0.18 0.31 23.99
CA THR A 120 0.79 1.54 24.53
C THR A 120 2.18 1.83 23.96
N VAL A 121 2.96 0.79 23.64
CA VAL A 121 4.33 0.91 23.11
C VAL A 121 4.39 0.40 21.68
N TYR A 122 4.68 1.28 20.73
CA TYR A 122 4.81 0.92 19.32
C TYR A 122 6.21 0.35 19.05
N THR A 123 6.27 -0.92 18.68
CA THR A 123 7.51 -1.64 18.34
C THR A 123 7.34 -2.29 16.96
N CYS A 124 8.31 -2.11 16.07
CA CYS A 124 8.31 -2.77 14.78
C CYS A 124 8.55 -4.27 14.92
N ARG A 125 7.81 -5.06 14.14
CA ARG A 125 7.91 -6.52 14.06
C ARG A 125 8.09 -6.92 12.59
N ASP A 126 8.98 -7.87 12.37
CA ASP A 126 9.16 -8.48 11.06
C ASP A 126 8.15 -9.63 10.90
N THR A 127 7.26 -9.55 9.93
CA THR A 127 6.28 -10.61 9.68
C THR A 127 6.89 -11.83 8.97
N HIS A 128 8.19 -11.79 8.67
CA HIS A 128 8.96 -12.98 8.28
C HIS A 128 9.18 -13.92 9.46
N ASP A 129 9.22 -13.40 10.68
CA ASP A 129 9.25 -14.19 11.91
C ASP A 129 7.88 -14.88 12.10
N PRO A 130 7.84 -16.23 12.22
CA PRO A 130 6.60 -16.98 12.43
C PRO A 130 5.75 -16.49 13.62
N ALA A 131 6.37 -15.96 14.67
CA ALA A 131 5.66 -15.40 15.83
C ALA A 131 4.80 -14.17 15.50
N TRP A 132 5.11 -13.47 14.41
CA TRP A 132 4.44 -12.27 13.95
C TRP A 132 3.87 -12.41 12.53
N ALA A 133 3.76 -13.65 12.05
CA ALA A 133 3.31 -13.91 10.69
C ALA A 133 1.96 -13.25 10.40
N LEU A 134 1.83 -12.74 9.18
CA LEU A 134 0.62 -12.08 8.73
C LEU A 134 -0.43 -13.11 8.34
N VAL A 135 -1.66 -12.98 8.88
CA VAL A 135 -2.80 -13.86 8.57
C VAL A 135 -3.63 -13.29 7.44
N THR A 136 -4.11 -12.04 7.59
CA THR A 136 -5.01 -11.43 6.62
C THR A 136 -4.96 -9.89 6.70
N PRO A 137 -5.19 -9.18 5.58
CA PRO A 137 -5.43 -7.75 5.63
C PRO A 137 -6.80 -7.45 6.25
N LEU A 138 -6.88 -6.35 6.99
CA LEU A 138 -8.12 -5.88 7.61
C LEU A 138 -8.62 -4.63 6.88
N ASN A 139 -9.95 -4.45 6.88
CA ASN A 139 -10.53 -3.18 6.48
C ASN A 139 -10.23 -2.14 7.56
N PHE A 140 -9.78 -0.94 7.15
CA PHE A 140 -9.46 0.13 8.11
C PHE A 140 -10.68 0.51 8.97
N GLN A 141 -11.91 0.37 8.47
CA GLN A 141 -13.14 0.64 9.21
C GLN A 141 -13.40 -0.34 10.36
N SER A 142 -12.80 -1.54 10.32
CA SER A 142 -12.90 -2.52 11.40
C SER A 142 -11.92 -2.21 12.55
N VAL A 143 -10.94 -1.32 12.34
CA VAL A 143 -9.93 -0.98 13.32
C VAL A 143 -10.36 0.27 14.09
N LYS A 144 -10.88 0.08 15.29
CA LYS A 144 -11.47 1.13 16.14
C LYS A 144 -10.45 1.82 17.07
N VAL A 145 -9.20 1.93 16.64
CA VAL A 145 -8.14 2.60 17.41
C VAL A 145 -7.59 3.79 16.65
N SER A 146 -7.38 4.90 17.36
CA SER A 146 -6.68 6.05 16.78
C SER A 146 -5.18 5.77 16.77
N VAL A 147 -4.62 5.62 15.56
CA VAL A 147 -3.19 5.38 15.37
C VAL A 147 -2.45 6.71 15.21
N SER A 148 -1.55 7.01 16.13
CA SER A 148 -0.73 8.21 16.08
C SER A 148 0.35 8.09 15.01
N ALA A 149 0.27 8.92 13.96
CA ALA A 149 1.26 8.95 12.88
C ALA A 149 2.67 9.27 13.41
N ASP A 150 2.80 10.17 14.38
CA ASP A 150 4.07 10.52 15.00
C ASP A 150 4.70 9.32 15.74
N ARG A 151 3.91 8.55 16.49
CA ARG A 151 4.39 7.32 17.16
C ARG A 151 4.82 6.25 16.15
N VAL A 152 4.10 6.11 15.05
CA VAL A 152 4.48 5.21 13.94
C VAL A 152 5.82 5.65 13.34
N GLN A 153 6.00 6.93 13.07
CA GLN A 153 7.26 7.45 12.52
C GLN A 153 8.44 7.24 13.48
N ARG A 154 8.26 7.48 14.77
CA ARG A 154 9.31 7.22 15.78
C ARG A 154 9.66 5.72 15.87
N ALA A 155 8.67 4.83 15.76
CA ALA A 155 8.92 3.39 15.76
C ALA A 155 9.69 2.97 14.48
N ARG A 156 9.30 3.53 13.31
CA ARG A 156 10.02 3.31 12.04
C ARG A 156 11.48 3.77 12.10
N ALA A 157 11.75 4.91 12.70
CA ALA A 157 13.11 5.46 12.81
C ALA A 157 14.07 4.56 13.61
N ARG A 158 13.54 3.62 14.39
CA ARG A 158 14.32 2.65 15.18
C ARG A 158 14.48 1.30 14.48
N MET A 159 13.94 1.15 13.26
CA MET A 159 14.10 -0.07 12.48
C MET A 159 15.53 -0.23 11.97
N PRO A 160 16.02 -1.48 11.80
CA PRO A 160 17.24 -1.71 11.05
C PRO A 160 17.10 -1.08 9.66
N LYS A 161 18.12 -0.35 9.22
CA LYS A 161 18.17 0.11 7.82
C LYS A 161 18.30 -1.14 6.95
N ALA A 162 17.41 -1.27 5.97
CA ALA A 162 17.47 -2.32 4.97
C ALA A 162 18.69 -2.18 4.08
#